data_30715efa3f49d6e9bc1697b496f14d57
#
_entry.id   30715efa3f49d6e9bc1697b496f14d57
#
_cell.length_a   1.000
_cell.length_b   1.000
_cell.length_c   1.000
_cell.angle_alpha   90.00
_cell.angle_beta   90.00
_cell.angle_gamma   90.00
#
_symmetry.space_group_name_H-M   'P 1'
#
loop_
_entity.id
_entity.type
_entity.pdbx_description
1 polymer ?
#
loop_
_entity_poly.entity_id
_entity_poly.type
_entity_poly.pdbx_seq_one_letter_code
_entity_poly.pdbx_strand_id
1 'polypeptide(L)' 'MQTTTATYSIQVTTEGGHLSFLKDMPTRPKTQRGIKAQNNKLCKWVEKHYPDYKEYEVILLS' A
#
# COMPACT_ATOMS: atom_id res chain seq x y z
N MET A 1 -14.18 -17.45 11.76
CA MET A 1 -13.69 -17.40 10.37
C MET A 1 -12.42 -16.57 10.34
N GLN A 2 -11.36 -17.10 9.73
CA GLN A 2 -10.11 -16.40 9.68
C GLN A 2 -10.06 -15.43 8.50
N THR A 3 -9.51 -14.26 8.75
CA THR A 3 -9.33 -13.26 7.71
C THR A 3 -8.07 -13.58 6.93
N THR A 4 -8.19 -13.66 5.62
CA THR A 4 -7.05 -13.91 4.74
C THR A 4 -6.55 -12.63 4.08
N THR A 5 -7.20 -11.51 4.38
CA THR A 5 -6.82 -10.22 3.81
C THR A 5 -5.70 -9.56 4.61
N ALA A 6 -4.96 -8.69 3.95
CA ALA A 6 -3.95 -7.86 4.58
C ALA A 6 -4.34 -6.40 4.37
N THR A 7 -4.18 -5.59 5.41
CA THR A 7 -4.51 -4.17 5.36
C THR A 7 -3.23 -3.34 5.38
N TYR A 8 -3.10 -2.45 4.42
CA TYR A 8 -1.96 -1.54 4.32
C TYR A 8 -2.39 -0.10 4.53
N SER A 9 -1.54 0.66 5.19
CA SER A 9 -1.69 2.11 5.28
C SER A 9 -0.87 2.73 4.17
N ILE A 10 -1.50 3.56 3.34
CA ILE A 10 -0.83 4.24 2.24
C ILE A 10 -0.87 5.73 2.50
N GLN A 11 0.31 6.36 2.47
CA GLN A 11 0.43 7.80 2.66
C GLN A 11 1.15 8.36 1.45
N VAL A 12 0.53 9.36 0.82
CA VAL A 12 1.07 9.99 -0.38
C VAL A 12 1.15 11.49 -0.16
N THR A 13 2.30 12.06 -0.45
CA THR A 13 2.51 13.50 -0.38
C THR A 13 2.62 14.04 -1.80
N THR A 14 1.77 15.00 -2.14
CA THR A 14 1.79 15.68 -3.44
C THR A 14 1.88 17.18 -3.20
N GLU A 15 1.98 17.96 -4.28
CA GLU A 15 1.97 19.41 -4.16
C GLU A 15 0.65 19.93 -3.60
N GLY A 16 -0.43 19.19 -3.84
CA GLY A 16 -1.76 19.56 -3.33
C GLY A 16 -1.98 19.22 -1.86
N GLY A 17 -1.06 18.47 -1.23
CA GLY A 17 -1.18 18.13 0.18
C GLY A 17 -0.83 16.67 0.45
N HIS A 18 -1.22 16.22 1.64
CA HIS A 18 -0.95 14.87 2.11
C HIS A 18 -2.22 14.04 2.12
N LEU A 19 -2.14 12.84 1.57
CA LEU A 19 -3.26 11.90 1.54
C LEU A 19 -2.91 10.67 2.37
N SER A 20 -3.88 10.18 3.13
CA SER A 20 -3.70 8.98 3.95
C SER A 20 -4.95 8.12 3.83
N PHE A 21 -4.78 6.84 3.50
CA PHE A 21 -5.91 5.93 3.37
C PHE A 21 -5.46 4.49 3.58
N LEU A 22 -6.45 3.60 3.74
CA LEU A 22 -6.21 2.18 3.92
C LEU A 22 -6.54 1.42 2.65
N LYS A 23 -5.78 0.37 2.38
CA LYS A 23 -5.98 -0.48 1.22
C LYS A 23 -5.90 -1.94 1.65
N ASP A 24 -6.94 -2.71 1.31
CA ASP A 24 -6.98 -4.13 1.62
C ASP A 24 -6.52 -4.93 0.43
N MET A 25 -5.66 -5.93 0.69
CA MET A 25 -5.25 -6.89 -0.32
C MET A 25 -6.04 -8.19 -0.11
N PRO A 26 -6.43 -8.87 -1.20
CA PRO A 26 -7.30 -10.05 -1.09
C PRO A 26 -6.66 -11.25 -0.41
N THR A 27 -5.34 -11.30 -0.34
CA THR A 27 -4.63 -12.39 0.30
C THR A 27 -3.60 -11.85 1.28
N ARG A 28 -3.37 -12.61 2.35
CA ARG A 28 -2.35 -12.26 3.34
C ARG A 28 -1.10 -13.10 3.11
N PRO A 29 0.04 -12.48 2.82
CA PRO A 29 1.27 -13.23 2.59
C PRO A 29 1.80 -13.83 3.89
N LYS A 30 2.42 -15.00 3.78
CA LYS A 30 3.00 -15.70 4.94
C LYS A 30 4.51 -15.51 5.02
N THR A 31 5.11 -14.92 3.99
CA THR A 31 6.56 -14.77 3.91
C THR A 31 6.93 -13.32 3.64
N GLN A 32 8.19 -12.98 3.94
CA GLN A 32 8.69 -11.64 3.64
C GLN A 32 8.66 -11.35 2.14
N ARG A 33 8.93 -12.36 1.32
CA ARG A 33 8.87 -12.21 -0.12
C ARG A 33 7.47 -11.84 -0.57
N GLY A 34 6.45 -12.48 0.00
CA GLY A 34 5.05 -12.18 -0.32
C GLY A 34 4.66 -10.78 0.10
N ILE A 35 5.09 -10.35 1.29
CA ILE A 35 4.83 -9.00 1.78
C ILE A 35 5.46 -7.98 0.84
N LYS A 36 6.71 -8.24 0.45
CA LYS A 36 7.43 -7.34 -0.46
C LYS A 36 6.75 -7.26 -1.83
N ALA A 37 6.26 -8.38 -2.33
CA ALA A 37 5.55 -8.41 -3.61
C ALA A 37 4.27 -7.57 -3.56
N GLN A 38 3.49 -7.70 -2.48
CA GLN A 38 2.28 -6.89 -2.31
C GLN A 38 2.62 -5.42 -2.16
N ASN A 39 3.66 -5.12 -1.38
CA ASN A 39 4.13 -3.75 -1.21
C ASN A 39 4.48 -3.14 -2.56
N ASN A 40 5.20 -3.87 -3.41
CA ASN A 40 5.56 -3.41 -4.75
C ASN A 40 4.33 -3.15 -5.62
N LYS A 41 3.32 -3.99 -5.52
CA LYS A 41 2.07 -3.79 -6.25
C LYS A 41 1.40 -2.49 -5.85
N LEU A 42 1.36 -2.22 -4.55
CA LEU A 42 0.75 -1.00 -4.03
C LEU A 42 1.58 0.23 -4.41
N CYS A 43 2.90 0.11 -4.41
CA CYS A 43 3.76 1.19 -4.87
C CYS A 43 3.46 1.56 -6.32
N LYS A 44 3.34 0.56 -7.18
CA LYS A 44 3.00 0.80 -8.59
C LYS A 44 1.61 1.42 -8.73
N TRP A 45 0.68 0.98 -7.89
CA TRP A 45 -0.66 1.55 -7.86
C TRP A 45 -0.62 3.04 -7.53
N VAL A 46 0.17 3.41 -6.53
CA VAL A 46 0.34 4.83 -6.15
C VAL A 46 0.94 5.62 -7.31
N GLU A 47 1.98 5.11 -7.93
CA GLU A 47 2.64 5.79 -9.05
C GLU A 47 1.69 5.99 -10.23
N LYS A 48 0.78 5.04 -10.43
CA LYS A 48 -0.20 5.12 -11.51
C LYS A 48 -1.29 6.15 -11.22
N HIS A 49 -1.79 6.18 -9.97
CA HIS A 49 -2.91 7.04 -9.61
C HIS A 49 -2.48 8.44 -9.17
N TYR A 50 -1.24 8.58 -8.70
CA TYR A 50 -0.68 9.85 -8.25
C TYR A 50 0.67 10.09 -8.91
N PRO A 51 0.70 10.28 -10.24
CA PRO A 51 1.98 10.39 -10.96
C PRO A 51 2.81 11.61 -10.57
N ASP A 52 2.19 12.59 -9.93
CA ASP A 52 2.87 13.81 -9.47
C ASP A 52 3.23 13.77 -7.99
N TYR A 53 3.27 12.55 -7.40
CA TYR A 53 3.63 12.42 -5.99
C TYR A 53 5.07 12.90 -5.75
N LYS A 54 5.31 13.46 -4.56
CA LYS A 54 6.66 13.82 -4.12
C LYS A 54 7.29 12.68 -3.34
N GLU A 55 6.50 12.05 -2.48
CA GLU A 55 6.92 10.85 -1.76
C GLU A 55 5.70 10.09 -1.32
N TYR A 56 5.89 8.82 -1.02
CA TYR A 56 4.80 7.98 -0.53
C TYR A 56 5.37 6.90 0.40
N GLU A 57 4.48 6.31 1.20
CA GLU A 57 4.85 5.24 2.12
C GLU A 57 3.72 4.20 2.15
N VAL A 58 4.09 2.94 2.16
CA VAL A 58 3.15 1.82 2.24
C VAL A 58 3.56 0.95 3.42
N ILE A 59 2.67 0.83 4.40
CA ILE A 59 2.97 0.11 5.65
C ILE A 59 1.93 -0.99 5.86
N LEU A 60 2.39 -2.20 6.12
CA LEU A 60 1.51 -3.30 6.47
C LEU A 60 1.06 -3.14 7.92
N LEU A 61 -0.25 -3.04 8.13
CA LEU A 61 -0.82 -2.90 9.47
C LEU A 61 -1.23 -4.22 10.09
N SER A 62 -1.79 -5.11 9.29
CA SER A 62 -2.22 -6.40 9.82
C SER A 62 -2.42 -7.44 8.73
#